data_2c855bebf9bb87a1b934f5ee00996271
#
_entry.id   2c855bebf9bb87a1b934f5ee00996271
#
_cell.length_a   1.000
_cell.length_b   1.000
_cell.length_c   1.000
_cell.angle_alpha   90.00
_cell.angle_beta   90.00
_cell.angle_gamma   90.00
#
_symmetry.space_group_name_H-M   'P 1'
#
loop_
_entity.id
_entity.type
_entity.pdbx_description
1 polymer ?
#
loop_
_entity_poly.entity_id
_entity_poly.type
_entity_poly.pdbx_seq_one_letter_code
_entity_poly.pdbx_strand_id
1 'polypeptide(L)'
;MTGRIAGAWAAFVLAAGSMAAAQTYTIIDIGVLKGDNESSGFAINNLGEVVGCSDTKNVQGYPCTGLVPGQHGFSWTQSGGMKDLGTLSGATVSGAIGVNDSGTVVGYSNMKGQIATNFNAVQWSSTGAITNLGTLSGGSSSAAFEINSAGEVTGDSFLSSGIVNATSWTSKKIKNLGALSKAIFTAGLAINDSGQIVGESVFGYGPPFTSHGFLWNGSTMKDLGTLTGGITSVANAINTSGVIVGQSDGSNTRGSWHAVLWNSSDKIQDLGTIPGGTYSIAFGVNDSSVVVGYGNLSNNAAHATVWTSTGGMQDLNSLIPSNSGWVLINANAVNNAGQITGYGTKGGSNHAFLLTPVN
;
A
#
# COMPACT_ATOMS: atom_id res chain seq x y z
N MET A 1 -21.85 -73.65 25.66
CA MET A 1 -20.77 -72.90 24.96
C MET A 1 -21.21 -71.46 24.85
N THR A 2 -20.71 -70.60 25.76
CA THR A 2 -21.09 -69.18 25.91
C THR A 2 -19.95 -68.34 25.32
N GLY A 3 -20.20 -67.75 24.16
CA GLY A 3 -19.28 -66.80 23.55
C GLY A 3 -19.55 -65.39 24.03
N ARG A 4 -18.60 -64.77 24.72
CA ARG A 4 -18.59 -63.38 25.11
C ARG A 4 -18.10 -62.51 23.94
N ILE A 5 -18.89 -61.56 23.46
CA ILE A 5 -18.48 -60.50 22.53
C ILE A 5 -17.95 -59.35 23.36
N ALA A 6 -16.66 -59.06 23.27
CA ALA A 6 -16.03 -57.85 23.85
C ALA A 6 -16.19 -56.71 22.87
N GLY A 7 -17.00 -55.73 23.25
CA GLY A 7 -17.12 -54.45 22.50
C GLY A 7 -15.95 -53.53 22.84
N ALA A 8 -15.16 -53.16 21.84
CA ALA A 8 -14.12 -52.13 21.97
C ALA A 8 -14.77 -50.75 21.80
N TRP A 9 -14.74 -49.95 22.87
CA TRP A 9 -15.08 -48.52 22.79
C TRP A 9 -13.86 -47.74 22.34
N ALA A 10 -13.91 -47.21 21.12
CA ALA A 10 -12.93 -46.23 20.64
C ALA A 10 -13.25 -44.88 21.26
N ALA A 11 -12.41 -44.40 22.15
CA ALA A 11 -12.48 -43.04 22.66
C ALA A 11 -12.00 -42.08 21.58
N PHE A 12 -12.91 -41.28 21.02
CA PHE A 12 -12.57 -40.09 20.22
C PHE A 12 -12.03 -39.03 21.15
N VAL A 13 -10.74 -38.79 21.16
CA VAL A 13 -10.13 -37.62 21.77
C VAL A 13 -10.35 -36.45 20.78
N LEU A 14 -11.34 -35.62 21.03
CA LEU A 14 -11.43 -34.30 20.40
C LEU A 14 -10.24 -33.49 20.88
N ALA A 15 -9.23 -33.31 20.06
CA ALA A 15 -8.23 -32.28 20.27
C ALA A 15 -8.93 -30.93 20.09
N ALA A 16 -9.26 -30.27 21.22
CA ALA A 16 -9.64 -28.85 21.22
C ALA A 16 -8.39 -28.06 20.82
N GLY A 17 -8.25 -27.78 19.53
CA GLY A 17 -7.29 -26.79 19.06
C GLY A 17 -7.65 -25.46 19.74
N SER A 18 -6.76 -24.93 20.55
CA SER A 18 -6.88 -23.56 21.06
C SER A 18 -6.93 -22.62 19.85
N MET A 19 -8.09 -22.04 19.54
CA MET A 19 -8.15 -20.90 18.63
C MET A 19 -7.26 -19.82 19.24
N ALA A 20 -6.15 -19.49 18.60
CA ALA A 20 -5.37 -18.32 19.00
C ALA A 20 -6.33 -17.13 18.98
N ALA A 21 -6.34 -16.34 20.07
CA ALA A 21 -7.14 -15.13 20.11
C ALA A 21 -6.73 -14.24 18.94
N ALA A 22 -7.71 -13.61 18.30
CA ALA A 22 -7.42 -12.66 17.22
C ALA A 22 -6.52 -11.55 17.75
N GLN A 23 -5.50 -11.15 16.99
CA GLN A 23 -4.62 -10.03 17.32
C GLN A 23 -5.46 -8.77 17.48
N THR A 24 -5.35 -8.08 18.62
CA THR A 24 -6.00 -6.78 18.84
C THR A 24 -4.99 -5.64 18.76
N TYR A 25 -5.50 -4.41 18.61
CA TYR A 25 -4.65 -3.23 18.41
C TYR A 25 -5.07 -2.07 19.32
N THR A 26 -4.09 -1.32 19.82
CA THR A 26 -4.31 0.06 20.25
C THR A 26 -4.33 0.99 19.05
N ILE A 27 -4.99 2.15 19.15
CA ILE A 27 -5.09 3.13 18.07
C ILE A 27 -4.63 4.51 18.55
N ILE A 28 -3.78 5.16 17.74
CA ILE A 28 -3.34 6.54 17.91
C ILE A 28 -3.85 7.35 16.73
N ASP A 29 -4.44 8.52 17.03
CA ASP A 29 -4.74 9.56 16.05
C ASP A 29 -3.45 10.32 15.73
N ILE A 30 -3.00 10.27 14.49
CA ILE A 30 -1.81 11.00 14.04
C ILE A 30 -2.12 12.50 13.91
N GLY A 31 -3.40 12.86 13.71
CA GLY A 31 -3.87 14.22 13.55
C GLY A 31 -3.66 14.77 12.14
N VAL A 32 -3.60 16.09 12.03
CA VAL A 32 -3.46 16.86 10.77
C VAL A 32 -2.41 17.95 10.92
N LEU A 33 -1.86 18.46 9.82
CA LEU A 33 -1.03 19.65 9.83
C LEU A 33 -1.85 20.88 10.28
N LYS A 34 -1.14 21.89 10.80
CA LYS A 34 -1.81 23.10 11.31
C LYS A 34 -2.60 23.81 10.21
N GLY A 35 -3.90 23.89 10.38
CA GLY A 35 -4.82 24.55 9.45
C GLY A 35 -5.53 23.59 8.50
N ASP A 36 -5.17 22.31 8.52
CA ASP A 36 -5.80 21.24 7.74
C ASP A 36 -6.94 20.57 8.50
N ASN A 37 -7.73 19.78 7.79
CA ASN A 37 -8.89 19.07 8.32
C ASN A 37 -8.79 17.56 8.13
N GLU A 38 -7.92 17.10 7.25
CA GLU A 38 -7.81 15.69 6.86
C GLU A 38 -6.37 15.26 6.70
N SER A 39 -6.12 13.96 6.91
CA SER A 39 -4.83 13.33 6.69
C SER A 39 -4.97 11.86 6.33
N SER A 40 -3.93 11.32 5.67
CA SER A 40 -3.77 9.89 5.36
C SER A 40 -2.32 9.48 5.59
N GLY A 41 -2.10 8.38 6.29
CA GLY A 41 -0.80 7.72 6.38
C GLY A 41 -0.62 6.77 5.18
N PHE A 42 0.48 6.89 4.43
CA PHE A 42 0.75 6.06 3.25
C PHE A 42 1.79 4.99 3.50
N ALA A 43 2.85 5.31 4.26
CA ALA A 43 3.89 4.35 4.60
C ALA A 43 4.31 4.45 6.07
N ILE A 44 4.90 3.37 6.57
CA ILE A 44 5.47 3.27 7.91
C ILE A 44 6.78 2.48 7.85
N ASN A 45 7.84 3.01 8.44
CA ASN A 45 9.11 2.28 8.57
C ASN A 45 9.16 1.40 9.83
N ASN A 46 10.22 0.60 9.98
CA ASN A 46 10.35 -0.31 11.13
C ASN A 46 10.65 0.41 12.46
N LEU A 47 10.93 1.71 12.44
CA LEU A 47 11.07 2.55 13.62
C LEU A 47 9.75 3.20 14.06
N GLY A 48 8.66 2.96 13.32
CA GLY A 48 7.33 3.51 13.60
C GLY A 48 7.13 4.95 13.11
N GLU A 49 8.02 5.45 12.22
CA GLU A 49 7.79 6.72 11.53
C GLU A 49 6.74 6.52 10.44
N VAL A 50 5.67 7.31 10.49
CA VAL A 50 4.59 7.32 9.50
C VAL A 50 4.76 8.54 8.60
N VAL A 51 4.63 8.33 7.29
CA VAL A 51 4.59 9.42 6.31
C VAL A 51 3.28 9.38 5.52
N GLY A 52 2.89 10.53 5.02
CA GLY A 52 1.64 10.67 4.29
C GLY A 52 1.41 12.10 3.83
N CYS A 53 0.15 12.48 3.77
CA CYS A 53 -0.21 13.86 3.44
C CYS A 53 -1.35 14.36 4.32
N SER A 54 -1.42 15.68 4.41
CA SER A 54 -2.49 16.41 5.09
C SER A 54 -3.01 17.52 4.17
N ASP A 55 -4.32 17.79 4.21
CA ASP A 55 -4.95 18.82 3.40
C ASP A 55 -6.16 19.48 4.08
N THR A 56 -6.66 20.58 3.46
CA THR A 56 -7.78 21.37 3.97
C THR A 56 -9.12 20.94 3.42
N LYS A 57 -9.14 20.01 2.44
CA LYS A 57 -10.38 19.64 1.73
C LYS A 57 -10.39 18.17 1.34
N ASN A 58 -11.48 17.53 1.72
CA ASN A 58 -11.86 16.23 1.17
C ASN A 58 -12.39 16.41 -0.26
N VAL A 59 -11.67 15.93 -1.25
CA VAL A 59 -12.15 15.86 -2.63
C VAL A 59 -12.70 14.45 -2.84
N GLN A 60 -14.02 14.31 -2.95
CA GLN A 60 -14.73 13.06 -3.22
C GLN A 60 -14.58 11.95 -2.14
N GLY A 61 -14.37 12.31 -0.88
CA GLY A 61 -14.29 11.32 0.21
C GLY A 61 -12.92 10.65 0.39
N TYR A 62 -11.92 11.04 -0.40
CA TYR A 62 -10.56 10.54 -0.31
C TYR A 62 -9.61 11.66 0.13
N PRO A 63 -8.91 11.53 1.27
CA PRO A 63 -7.88 12.49 1.63
C PRO A 63 -6.72 12.42 0.64
N CYS A 64 -6.11 13.58 0.38
CA CYS A 64 -4.82 13.62 -0.31
C CYS A 64 -4.82 13.19 -1.79
N THR A 65 -5.70 13.73 -2.58
CA THR A 65 -5.77 13.40 -4.02
C THR A 65 -4.67 14.04 -4.87
N GLY A 66 -3.79 14.87 -4.29
CA GLY A 66 -2.78 15.65 -5.04
C GLY A 66 -3.34 16.83 -5.84
N LEU A 67 -4.65 17.03 -5.83
CA LEU A 67 -5.33 18.03 -6.68
C LEU A 67 -5.67 19.33 -5.94
N VAL A 68 -5.37 19.42 -4.63
CA VAL A 68 -5.74 20.55 -3.79
C VAL A 68 -4.51 21.38 -3.48
N PRO A 69 -4.45 22.67 -3.88
CA PRO A 69 -3.41 23.58 -3.42
C PRO A 69 -3.40 23.67 -1.89
N GLY A 70 -2.21 23.54 -1.28
CA GLY A 70 -2.02 23.51 0.17
C GLY A 70 -1.95 22.12 0.77
N GLN A 71 -2.15 21.04 -0.02
CA GLN A 71 -1.82 19.68 0.43
C GLN A 71 -0.31 19.54 0.61
N HIS A 72 0.14 19.13 1.80
CA HIS A 72 1.55 18.89 2.08
C HIS A 72 1.81 17.48 2.57
N GLY A 73 2.97 16.93 2.18
CA GLY A 73 3.53 15.72 2.77
C GLY A 73 3.94 15.95 4.22
N PHE A 74 3.70 14.96 5.07
CA PHE A 74 4.15 14.97 6.47
C PHE A 74 5.02 13.77 6.81
N SER A 75 5.85 13.90 7.84
CA SER A 75 6.43 12.82 8.63
C SER A 75 5.94 12.93 10.06
N TRP A 76 5.59 11.79 10.67
CA TRP A 76 5.13 11.71 12.06
C TRP A 76 5.88 10.61 12.82
N THR A 77 6.28 10.94 14.05
CA THR A 77 6.78 9.98 15.02
C THR A 77 6.05 10.17 16.36
N GLN A 78 5.93 9.11 17.15
CA GLN A 78 5.25 9.20 18.43
C GLN A 78 5.89 10.21 19.40
N SER A 79 7.22 10.39 19.35
CA SER A 79 7.94 11.33 20.21
C SER A 79 8.04 12.74 19.62
N GLY A 80 8.03 12.88 18.28
CA GLY A 80 8.24 14.17 17.58
C GLY A 80 6.96 14.83 17.09
N GLY A 81 5.84 14.09 17.07
CA GLY A 81 4.59 14.57 16.47
C GLY A 81 4.67 14.69 14.95
N MET A 82 3.70 15.40 14.37
CA MET A 82 3.60 15.62 12.92
C MET A 82 4.45 16.81 12.49
N LYS A 83 5.26 16.61 11.46
CA LYS A 83 6.14 17.61 10.85
C LYS A 83 5.77 17.79 9.38
N ASP A 84 5.56 19.04 8.96
CA ASP A 84 5.42 19.41 7.54
C ASP A 84 6.77 19.24 6.83
N LEU A 85 6.78 18.48 5.73
CA LEU A 85 7.95 18.24 4.90
C LEU A 85 8.17 19.36 3.86
N GLY A 86 7.16 20.22 3.66
CA GLY A 86 7.21 21.30 2.69
C GLY A 86 7.19 20.82 1.24
N THR A 87 7.50 21.76 0.33
CA THR A 87 7.44 21.59 -1.12
C THR A 87 8.74 22.03 -1.79
N LEU A 88 8.91 21.73 -3.07
CA LEU A 88 9.94 22.38 -3.89
C LEU A 88 9.76 23.90 -3.89
N SER A 89 10.86 24.64 -4.09
CA SER A 89 10.85 26.11 -4.02
C SER A 89 9.80 26.72 -4.94
N GLY A 90 8.84 27.45 -4.34
CA GLY A 90 7.73 28.11 -5.02
C GLY A 90 6.61 27.15 -5.49
N ALA A 91 6.64 25.91 -5.07
CA ALA A 91 5.55 24.95 -5.23
C ALA A 91 4.52 25.10 -4.10
N THR A 92 3.37 24.43 -4.25
CA THR A 92 2.21 24.55 -3.34
C THR A 92 1.60 23.20 -2.96
N VAL A 93 2.12 22.11 -3.52
CA VAL A 93 1.60 20.76 -3.27
C VAL A 93 2.76 19.78 -3.11
N SER A 94 2.67 18.92 -2.13
CA SER A 94 3.51 17.75 -1.97
C SER A 94 2.74 16.57 -1.33
N GLY A 95 3.28 15.37 -1.49
CA GLY A 95 2.81 14.17 -0.80
C GLY A 95 3.99 13.26 -0.52
N ALA A 96 4.06 12.72 0.68
CA ALA A 96 5.06 11.76 1.11
C ALA A 96 4.46 10.35 1.00
N ILE A 97 5.09 9.48 0.20
CA ILE A 97 4.52 8.18 -0.19
C ILE A 97 5.29 7.00 0.40
N GLY A 98 6.63 7.08 0.44
CA GLY A 98 7.50 6.03 0.96
C GLY A 98 8.50 6.55 1.98
N VAL A 99 8.95 5.69 2.90
CA VAL A 99 9.95 6.02 3.92
C VAL A 99 10.78 4.78 4.28
N ASN A 100 12.11 4.92 4.31
CA ASN A 100 12.98 3.85 4.78
C ASN A 100 13.39 4.03 6.26
N ASP A 101 14.08 3.04 6.82
CA ASP A 101 14.51 3.04 8.23
C ASP A 101 15.60 4.10 8.56
N SER A 102 16.20 4.73 7.56
CA SER A 102 17.09 5.89 7.79
C SER A 102 16.34 7.23 7.91
N GLY A 103 15.01 7.23 7.81
CA GLY A 103 14.17 8.42 7.83
C GLY A 103 14.27 9.23 6.53
N THR A 104 14.69 8.59 5.43
CA THR A 104 14.62 9.20 4.11
C THR A 104 13.22 8.97 3.55
N VAL A 105 12.54 10.06 3.19
CA VAL A 105 11.17 10.07 2.68
C VAL A 105 11.18 10.35 1.18
N VAL A 106 10.29 9.71 0.42
CA VAL A 106 10.11 9.95 -1.01
C VAL A 106 8.64 10.22 -1.35
N GLY A 107 8.42 10.87 -2.48
CA GLY A 107 7.09 11.18 -2.94
C GLY A 107 7.10 12.15 -4.13
N TYR A 108 6.21 13.11 -4.11
CA TYR A 108 6.10 14.08 -5.18
C TYR A 108 5.94 15.52 -4.66
N SER A 109 6.31 16.49 -5.48
CA SER A 109 5.96 17.90 -5.32
C SER A 109 5.71 18.53 -6.69
N ASN A 110 4.71 19.42 -6.78
CA ASN A 110 4.55 20.20 -8.00
C ASN A 110 5.70 21.20 -8.16
N MET A 111 5.79 21.84 -9.31
CA MET A 111 6.79 22.87 -9.58
C MET A 111 6.18 24.26 -9.54
N LYS A 112 6.99 25.27 -9.30
CA LYS A 112 6.58 26.69 -9.32
C LYS A 112 5.81 27.04 -10.58
N GLY A 113 4.60 27.56 -10.40
CA GLY A 113 3.74 28.01 -11.51
C GLY A 113 3.09 26.89 -12.32
N GLN A 114 3.28 25.64 -11.93
CA GLN A 114 2.58 24.50 -12.52
C GLN A 114 1.23 24.26 -11.82
N ILE A 115 0.25 23.83 -12.61
CA ILE A 115 -1.00 23.30 -12.06
C ILE A 115 -0.74 22.00 -11.31
N ALA A 116 -1.64 21.63 -10.41
CA ALA A 116 -1.53 20.46 -9.54
C ALA A 116 -1.45 19.09 -10.24
N THR A 117 -1.19 19.04 -11.55
CA THR A 117 -1.08 17.81 -12.34
C THR A 117 0.32 17.52 -12.86
N ASN A 118 1.28 18.45 -12.70
CA ASN A 118 2.66 18.26 -13.11
C ASN A 118 3.54 18.18 -11.86
N PHE A 119 3.93 16.96 -11.51
CA PHE A 119 4.77 16.67 -10.35
C PHE A 119 6.18 16.27 -10.75
N ASN A 120 7.11 16.47 -9.83
CA ASN A 120 8.42 15.82 -9.86
C ASN A 120 8.55 14.87 -8.67
N ALA A 121 9.14 13.72 -8.91
CA ALA A 121 9.64 12.85 -7.87
C ALA A 121 10.61 13.61 -6.98
N VAL A 122 10.42 13.55 -5.67
CA VAL A 122 11.26 14.22 -4.68
C VAL A 122 11.67 13.26 -3.58
N GLN A 123 12.76 13.64 -2.91
CA GLN A 123 13.27 12.99 -1.71
C GLN A 123 13.48 14.04 -0.63
N TRP A 124 13.01 13.77 0.59
CA TRP A 124 13.36 14.52 1.79
C TRP A 124 14.36 13.71 2.62
N SER A 125 15.46 14.34 3.02
CA SER A 125 16.37 13.73 3.97
C SER A 125 15.78 13.72 5.38
N SER A 126 16.33 12.91 6.28
CA SER A 126 15.94 12.91 7.70
C SER A 126 16.12 14.29 8.38
N THR A 127 16.96 15.17 7.82
CA THR A 127 17.10 16.57 8.28
C THR A 127 16.08 17.53 7.69
N GLY A 128 15.23 17.06 6.74
CA GLY A 128 14.18 17.84 6.09
C GLY A 128 14.61 18.58 4.81
N ALA A 129 15.83 18.34 4.30
CA ALA A 129 16.22 18.91 3.01
C ALA A 129 15.51 18.19 1.86
N ILE A 130 14.82 18.93 0.99
CA ILE A 130 14.15 18.40 -0.20
C ILE A 130 15.06 18.42 -1.42
N THR A 131 15.05 17.34 -2.18
CA THR A 131 15.78 17.16 -3.45
C THR A 131 14.84 16.73 -4.55
N ASN A 132 14.88 17.39 -5.71
CA ASN A 132 14.21 16.96 -6.92
C ASN A 132 14.99 15.81 -7.56
N LEU A 133 14.36 14.66 -7.73
CA LEU A 133 14.95 13.46 -8.33
C LEU A 133 14.98 13.52 -9.88
N GLY A 134 14.21 14.46 -10.47
CA GLY A 134 14.12 14.65 -11.90
C GLY A 134 13.22 13.65 -12.62
N THR A 135 13.22 13.75 -13.95
CA THR A 135 12.43 12.95 -14.88
C THR A 135 13.33 12.16 -15.83
N LEU A 136 12.79 11.17 -16.51
CA LEU A 136 13.42 10.58 -17.68
C LEU A 136 13.66 11.67 -18.75
N SER A 137 14.66 11.46 -19.60
CA SER A 137 15.07 12.47 -20.59
C SER A 137 13.91 12.96 -21.45
N GLY A 138 13.66 14.29 -21.40
CA GLY A 138 12.55 14.95 -22.11
C GLY A 138 11.17 14.73 -21.48
N GLY A 139 11.07 14.06 -20.34
CA GLY A 139 9.82 13.87 -19.64
C GLY A 139 9.35 15.13 -18.91
N SER A 140 8.05 15.28 -18.74
CA SER A 140 7.41 16.47 -18.12
C SER A 140 7.05 16.27 -16.65
N SER A 141 6.94 15.03 -16.18
CA SER A 141 6.49 14.72 -14.83
C SER A 141 7.06 13.38 -14.34
N SER A 142 7.17 13.23 -13.03
CA SER A 142 7.56 11.99 -12.34
C SER A 142 6.97 11.96 -10.94
N ALA A 143 6.83 10.76 -10.37
CA ALA A 143 6.46 10.54 -8.98
C ALA A 143 7.27 9.39 -8.40
N ALA A 144 7.69 9.51 -7.14
CA ALA A 144 8.35 8.45 -6.39
C ALA A 144 7.35 7.80 -5.44
N PHE A 145 7.34 6.47 -5.36
CA PHE A 145 6.36 5.73 -4.56
C PHE A 145 7.00 4.99 -3.39
N GLU A 146 8.17 4.38 -3.56
CA GLU A 146 8.81 3.61 -2.49
C GLU A 146 10.34 3.77 -2.54
N ILE A 147 10.99 3.54 -1.40
CA ILE A 147 12.45 3.61 -1.22
C ILE A 147 12.93 2.43 -0.37
N ASN A 148 13.98 1.73 -0.82
CA ASN A 148 14.58 0.65 -0.04
C ASN A 148 15.66 1.14 0.94
N SER A 149 16.21 0.22 1.75
CA SER A 149 17.25 0.53 2.73
C SER A 149 18.57 1.05 2.10
N ALA A 150 18.86 0.69 0.86
CA ALA A 150 20.02 1.16 0.10
C ALA A 150 19.83 2.57 -0.49
N GLY A 151 18.61 3.13 -0.39
CA GLY A 151 18.25 4.44 -0.95
C GLY A 151 17.94 4.40 -2.45
N GLU A 152 17.67 3.22 -3.03
CA GLU A 152 17.10 3.12 -4.37
C GLU A 152 15.59 3.40 -4.28
N VAL A 153 15.12 4.30 -5.13
CA VAL A 153 13.74 4.78 -5.19
C VAL A 153 13.08 4.20 -6.44
N THR A 154 11.82 3.81 -6.34
CA THR A 154 10.99 3.42 -7.49
C THR A 154 9.79 4.33 -7.65
N GLY A 155 9.25 4.37 -8.87
CA GLY A 155 8.08 5.16 -9.22
C GLY A 155 7.82 5.16 -10.72
N ASP A 156 7.35 6.28 -11.21
CA ASP A 156 7.11 6.49 -12.63
C ASP A 156 7.69 7.81 -13.16
N SER A 157 7.87 7.89 -14.47
CA SER A 157 8.21 9.12 -15.15
C SER A 157 7.73 9.11 -16.60
N PHE A 158 7.28 10.27 -17.05
CA PHE A 158 6.98 10.50 -18.46
C PHE A 158 8.24 10.43 -19.31
N LEU A 159 8.10 9.90 -20.50
CA LEU A 159 9.03 10.04 -21.62
C LEU A 159 8.65 11.28 -22.45
N SER A 160 9.57 11.73 -23.32
CA SER A 160 9.29 12.79 -24.29
C SER A 160 8.14 12.46 -25.24
N SER A 161 7.82 11.18 -25.42
CA SER A 161 6.67 10.70 -26.21
C SER A 161 5.31 10.85 -25.49
N GLY A 162 5.29 11.22 -24.21
CA GLY A 162 4.09 11.24 -23.38
C GLY A 162 3.72 9.86 -22.77
N ILE A 163 4.46 8.81 -23.06
CA ILE A 163 4.29 7.49 -22.42
C ILE A 163 4.90 7.55 -21.02
N VAL A 164 4.27 6.88 -20.05
CA VAL A 164 4.76 6.75 -18.68
C VAL A 164 5.40 5.38 -18.51
N ASN A 165 6.63 5.36 -18.01
CA ASN A 165 7.36 4.12 -17.72
C ASN A 165 7.73 4.03 -16.23
N ALA A 166 7.75 2.80 -15.73
CA ALA A 166 8.36 2.48 -14.45
C ALA A 166 9.82 2.95 -14.45
N THR A 167 10.20 3.62 -13.37
CA THR A 167 11.48 4.33 -13.25
C THR A 167 12.11 4.03 -11.89
N SER A 168 13.43 3.90 -11.84
CA SER A 168 14.15 3.93 -10.57
C SER A 168 15.18 5.06 -10.54
N TRP A 169 15.43 5.57 -9.34
CA TRP A 169 16.43 6.60 -9.04
C TRP A 169 17.42 6.07 -8.01
N THR A 170 18.67 6.29 -8.28
CA THR A 170 19.75 6.16 -7.30
C THR A 170 20.47 7.50 -7.19
N SER A 171 21.37 7.68 -6.22
CA SER A 171 22.17 8.90 -6.08
C SER A 171 22.95 9.30 -7.34
N LYS A 172 23.10 8.39 -8.30
CA LYS A 172 23.93 8.58 -9.49
C LYS A 172 23.19 8.48 -10.82
N LYS A 173 21.97 7.91 -10.87
CA LYS A 173 21.30 7.60 -12.13
C LYS A 173 19.77 7.57 -11.99
N ILE A 174 19.13 8.02 -13.07
CA ILE A 174 17.73 7.73 -13.37
C ILE A 174 17.73 6.58 -14.39
N LYS A 175 16.97 5.52 -14.11
CA LYS A 175 16.87 4.34 -14.95
C LYS A 175 15.43 4.14 -15.40
N ASN A 176 15.24 4.10 -16.72
CA ASN A 176 14.00 3.62 -17.31
C ASN A 176 13.95 2.08 -17.19
N LEU A 177 12.97 1.54 -16.47
CA LEU A 177 12.78 0.09 -16.32
C LEU A 177 11.99 -0.50 -17.50
N GLY A 178 11.39 0.38 -18.34
CA GLY A 178 10.54 -0.03 -19.44
C GLY A 178 9.12 -0.38 -19.01
N ALA A 179 8.52 -1.29 -19.76
CA ALA A 179 7.13 -1.72 -19.61
C ALA A 179 6.97 -3.16 -20.09
N LEU A 180 5.90 -3.84 -19.69
CA LEU A 180 5.48 -5.08 -20.35
C LEU A 180 5.14 -4.79 -21.81
N SER A 181 5.32 -5.80 -22.69
CA SER A 181 5.08 -5.64 -24.14
C SER A 181 3.67 -5.11 -24.42
N LYS A 182 3.55 -4.06 -25.23
CA LYS A 182 2.31 -3.35 -25.59
C LYS A 182 1.67 -2.51 -24.47
N ALA A 183 2.27 -2.39 -23.29
CA ALA A 183 1.75 -1.49 -22.28
C ALA A 183 1.87 -0.02 -22.74
N ILE A 184 0.88 0.78 -22.37
CA ILE A 184 0.79 2.22 -22.66
C ILE A 184 1.11 3.09 -21.44
N PHE A 185 1.12 2.47 -20.25
CA PHE A 185 1.49 3.07 -18.99
C PHE A 185 2.12 1.99 -18.10
N THR A 186 3.19 2.33 -17.38
CA THR A 186 3.78 1.43 -16.39
C THR A 186 4.35 2.22 -15.22
N ALA A 187 4.03 1.81 -13.99
CA ALA A 187 4.53 2.41 -12.76
C ALA A 187 5.14 1.35 -11.84
N GLY A 188 6.30 1.64 -11.24
CA GLY A 188 6.90 0.82 -10.18
C GLY A 188 6.37 1.28 -8.83
N LEU A 189 5.53 0.47 -8.18
CA LEU A 189 4.80 0.85 -6.97
C LEU A 189 5.56 0.54 -5.68
N ALA A 190 6.33 -0.56 -5.65
CA ALA A 190 7.11 -0.93 -4.48
C ALA A 190 8.47 -1.55 -4.85
N ILE A 191 9.43 -1.44 -3.93
CA ILE A 191 10.79 -1.97 -4.07
C ILE A 191 11.24 -2.62 -2.76
N ASN A 192 11.84 -3.82 -2.84
CA ASN A 192 12.47 -4.43 -1.66
C ASN A 192 13.99 -4.18 -1.59
N ASP A 193 14.62 -4.65 -0.51
CA ASP A 193 16.07 -4.47 -0.26
C ASP A 193 16.97 -5.24 -1.23
N SER A 194 16.42 -6.21 -1.96
CA SER A 194 17.13 -6.90 -3.05
C SER A 194 17.08 -6.13 -4.38
N GLY A 195 16.44 -4.95 -4.42
CA GLY A 195 16.24 -4.15 -5.64
C GLY A 195 15.21 -4.75 -6.60
N GLN A 196 14.36 -5.65 -6.13
CA GLN A 196 13.20 -6.13 -6.89
C GLN A 196 12.09 -5.09 -6.83
N ILE A 197 11.53 -4.72 -7.99
CA ILE A 197 10.47 -3.72 -8.10
C ILE A 197 9.21 -4.39 -8.63
N VAL A 198 8.08 -4.07 -8.03
CA VAL A 198 6.76 -4.51 -8.48
C VAL A 198 5.88 -3.32 -8.81
N GLY A 199 4.84 -3.54 -9.60
CA GLY A 199 3.93 -2.47 -9.98
C GLY A 199 2.89 -2.92 -10.99
N GLU A 200 2.49 -2.00 -11.86
CA GLU A 200 1.42 -2.17 -12.82
C GLU A 200 1.88 -1.78 -14.23
N SER A 201 1.48 -2.57 -15.22
CA SER A 201 1.52 -2.22 -16.66
C SER A 201 0.11 -2.25 -17.23
N VAL A 202 -0.34 -1.12 -17.78
CA VAL A 202 -1.69 -0.93 -18.35
C VAL A 202 -1.61 -1.07 -19.88
N PHE A 203 -2.50 -1.85 -20.47
CA PHE A 203 -2.54 -2.12 -21.92
C PHE A 203 -3.63 -1.35 -22.65
N GLY A 204 -4.58 -0.74 -21.95
CA GLY A 204 -5.64 0.10 -22.52
C GLY A 204 -6.53 0.73 -21.46
N TYR A 205 -7.01 1.95 -21.74
CA TYR A 205 -7.94 2.68 -20.86
C TYR A 205 -9.42 2.50 -21.22
N GLY A 206 -9.70 1.79 -22.33
CA GLY A 206 -11.07 1.53 -22.78
C GLY A 206 -11.64 0.24 -22.17
N PRO A 207 -13.00 0.05 -22.24
CA PRO A 207 -13.59 -1.22 -21.83
C PRO A 207 -13.26 -2.34 -22.85
N PRO A 208 -12.73 -3.51 -22.39
CA PRO A 208 -12.36 -3.75 -21.01
C PRO A 208 -11.05 -3.05 -20.67
N PHE A 209 -10.96 -2.44 -19.46
CA PHE A 209 -9.70 -1.99 -18.87
C PHE A 209 -8.82 -3.23 -18.62
N THR A 210 -7.57 -3.19 -19.04
CA THR A 210 -6.64 -4.32 -18.90
C THR A 210 -5.32 -3.84 -18.32
N SER A 211 -4.88 -4.49 -17.25
CA SER A 211 -3.58 -4.23 -16.63
C SER A 211 -3.02 -5.51 -16.02
N HIS A 212 -1.69 -5.65 -15.99
CA HIS A 212 -1.04 -6.73 -15.28
C HIS A 212 0.00 -6.21 -14.27
N GLY A 213 0.02 -6.85 -13.10
CA GLY A 213 1.11 -6.72 -12.16
C GLY A 213 2.41 -7.25 -12.77
N PHE A 214 3.52 -6.59 -12.49
CA PHE A 214 4.83 -7.05 -12.93
C PHE A 214 5.82 -7.19 -11.77
N LEU A 215 6.87 -7.99 -12.01
CA LEU A 215 8.09 -8.07 -11.20
C LEU A 215 9.29 -7.73 -12.06
N TRP A 216 10.03 -6.66 -11.69
CA TRP A 216 11.36 -6.32 -12.20
C TRP A 216 12.42 -6.94 -11.27
N ASN A 217 13.32 -7.75 -11.81
CA ASN A 217 14.34 -8.49 -11.05
C ASN A 217 15.75 -7.86 -11.13
N GLY A 218 15.84 -6.59 -11.54
CA GLY A 218 17.11 -5.89 -11.77
C GLY A 218 17.54 -5.87 -13.26
N SER A 219 17.01 -6.77 -14.09
CA SER A 219 17.36 -6.88 -15.51
C SER A 219 16.16 -7.02 -16.45
N THR A 220 15.15 -7.77 -16.07
CA THR A 220 13.97 -8.09 -16.89
C THR A 220 12.68 -7.84 -16.11
N MET A 221 11.64 -7.42 -16.83
CA MET A 221 10.30 -7.26 -16.32
C MET A 221 9.48 -8.51 -16.67
N LYS A 222 8.94 -9.17 -15.65
CA LYS A 222 8.12 -10.37 -15.75
C LYS A 222 6.67 -10.03 -15.47
N ASP A 223 5.75 -10.50 -16.29
CA ASP A 223 4.31 -10.48 -16.06
C ASP A 223 3.94 -11.49 -14.96
N LEU A 224 3.23 -11.03 -13.94
CA LEU A 224 2.76 -11.86 -12.81
C LEU A 224 1.42 -12.54 -13.11
N GLY A 225 0.76 -12.16 -14.20
CA GLY A 225 -0.55 -12.69 -14.59
C GLY A 225 -1.68 -12.27 -13.65
N THR A 226 -2.82 -12.95 -13.81
CA THR A 226 -4.08 -12.69 -13.09
C THR A 226 -4.59 -13.96 -12.45
N LEU A 227 -5.61 -13.87 -11.60
CA LEU A 227 -6.42 -15.03 -11.20
C LEU A 227 -7.03 -15.68 -12.46
N THR A 228 -7.35 -16.97 -12.38
CA THR A 228 -7.91 -17.72 -13.51
C THR A 228 -9.13 -17.02 -14.10
N GLY A 229 -9.06 -16.69 -15.39
CA GLY A 229 -10.13 -16.00 -16.13
C GLY A 229 -10.18 -14.48 -15.90
N GLY A 230 -9.23 -13.91 -15.18
CA GLY A 230 -9.07 -12.46 -15.03
C GLY A 230 -8.36 -11.81 -16.20
N ILE A 231 -8.47 -10.49 -16.26
CA ILE A 231 -7.83 -9.61 -17.26
C ILE A 231 -7.10 -8.43 -16.61
N THR A 232 -7.22 -8.28 -15.28
CA THR A 232 -6.56 -7.22 -14.53
C THR A 232 -5.84 -7.76 -13.31
N SER A 233 -4.64 -7.25 -13.06
CA SER A 233 -3.94 -7.36 -11.79
C SER A 233 -3.03 -6.16 -11.55
N VAL A 234 -2.73 -5.88 -10.29
CA VAL A 234 -1.77 -4.86 -9.85
C VAL A 234 -0.96 -5.46 -8.71
N ALA A 235 0.35 -5.28 -8.72
CA ALA A 235 1.25 -5.67 -7.64
C ALA A 235 1.60 -4.41 -6.83
N ASN A 236 1.02 -4.27 -5.62
CA ASN A 236 1.10 -3.05 -4.82
C ASN A 236 2.30 -3.03 -3.85
N ALA A 237 2.69 -4.18 -3.31
CA ALA A 237 3.79 -4.27 -2.35
C ALA A 237 4.58 -5.58 -2.49
N ILE A 238 5.83 -5.54 -2.03
CA ILE A 238 6.74 -6.70 -2.00
C ILE A 238 7.55 -6.67 -0.71
N ASN A 239 7.68 -7.81 -0.02
CA ASN A 239 8.51 -7.92 1.17
C ASN A 239 9.95 -8.39 0.86
N THR A 240 10.81 -8.49 1.88
CA THR A 240 12.22 -8.89 1.73
C THR A 240 12.39 -10.31 1.21
N SER A 241 11.43 -11.22 1.46
CA SER A 241 11.44 -12.60 0.96
C SER A 241 10.87 -12.76 -0.46
N GLY A 242 10.44 -11.67 -1.10
CA GLY A 242 9.87 -11.68 -2.45
C GLY A 242 8.39 -12.11 -2.50
N VAL A 243 7.68 -12.10 -1.37
CA VAL A 243 6.21 -12.22 -1.36
C VAL A 243 5.62 -10.91 -1.84
N ILE A 244 4.78 -10.98 -2.87
CA ILE A 244 4.14 -9.84 -3.51
C ILE A 244 2.66 -9.85 -3.18
N VAL A 245 2.05 -8.69 -2.94
CA VAL A 245 0.61 -8.57 -2.71
C VAL A 245 0.01 -7.46 -3.57
N GLY A 246 -1.29 -7.57 -3.80
CA GLY A 246 -2.02 -6.59 -4.59
C GLY A 246 -3.46 -7.00 -4.83
N GLN A 247 -3.91 -6.86 -6.07
CA GLN A 247 -5.28 -7.20 -6.47
C GLN A 247 -5.31 -7.89 -7.82
N SER A 248 -6.35 -8.70 -8.04
CA SER A 248 -6.67 -9.27 -9.36
C SER A 248 -8.17 -9.55 -9.45
N ASP A 249 -8.74 -9.39 -10.66
CA ASP A 249 -10.02 -9.98 -11.00
C ASP A 249 -9.83 -11.45 -11.43
N GLY A 250 -10.92 -12.17 -11.57
CA GLY A 250 -10.93 -13.57 -12.01
C GLY A 250 -12.35 -14.14 -12.10
N SER A 251 -12.47 -15.36 -12.59
CA SER A 251 -13.78 -16.04 -12.73
C SER A 251 -14.53 -16.17 -11.39
N ASN A 252 -13.77 -16.34 -10.28
CA ASN A 252 -14.34 -16.51 -8.95
C ASN A 252 -14.70 -15.18 -8.25
N THR A 253 -14.24 -14.04 -8.77
CA THR A 253 -14.42 -12.72 -8.15
C THR A 253 -15.69 -12.01 -8.65
N ARG A 254 -16.48 -12.65 -9.53
CA ARG A 254 -17.71 -12.09 -10.13
C ARG A 254 -17.51 -10.74 -10.82
N GLY A 255 -16.30 -10.49 -11.39
CA GLY A 255 -15.96 -9.24 -12.04
C GLY A 255 -15.52 -8.12 -11.08
N SER A 256 -15.34 -8.43 -9.79
CA SER A 256 -14.75 -7.55 -8.80
C SER A 256 -13.26 -7.87 -8.62
N TRP A 257 -12.51 -7.02 -7.94
CA TRP A 257 -11.14 -7.33 -7.53
C TRP A 257 -11.11 -8.01 -6.17
N HIS A 258 -10.24 -9.01 -6.04
CA HIS A 258 -9.86 -9.58 -4.76
C HIS A 258 -8.40 -9.27 -4.43
N ALA A 259 -8.11 -9.07 -3.16
CA ALA A 259 -6.75 -9.07 -2.65
C ALA A 259 -6.08 -10.40 -3.00
N VAL A 260 -4.87 -10.32 -3.53
CA VAL A 260 -4.08 -11.50 -3.92
C VAL A 260 -2.67 -11.44 -3.37
N LEU A 261 -2.06 -12.63 -3.29
CA LEU A 261 -0.66 -12.81 -2.95
C LEU A 261 0.00 -13.65 -4.05
N TRP A 262 1.14 -13.20 -4.57
CA TRP A 262 2.07 -14.03 -5.35
C TRP A 262 3.19 -14.48 -4.42
N ASN A 263 3.39 -15.78 -4.32
CA ASN A 263 4.49 -16.33 -3.52
C ASN A 263 5.84 -16.22 -4.28
N SER A 264 6.94 -16.56 -3.62
CA SER A 264 8.29 -16.54 -4.22
C SER A 264 8.48 -17.45 -5.45
N SER A 265 7.50 -18.31 -5.76
CA SER A 265 7.43 -19.10 -7.01
C SER A 265 6.44 -18.50 -8.01
N ASP A 266 6.02 -17.26 -7.81
CA ASP A 266 5.08 -16.49 -8.64
C ASP A 266 3.68 -17.13 -8.80
N LYS A 267 3.30 -17.99 -7.85
CA LYS A 267 1.94 -18.54 -7.81
C LYS A 267 1.01 -17.56 -7.14
N ILE A 268 -0.04 -17.18 -7.86
CA ILE A 268 -1.10 -16.31 -7.36
C ILE A 268 -2.07 -17.07 -6.45
N GLN A 269 -2.43 -16.46 -5.33
CA GLN A 269 -3.43 -16.94 -4.37
C GLN A 269 -4.46 -15.82 -4.14
N ASP A 270 -5.75 -16.17 -4.23
CA ASP A 270 -6.85 -15.32 -3.79
C ASP A 270 -6.90 -15.30 -2.25
N LEU A 271 -6.85 -14.12 -1.65
CA LEU A 271 -6.94 -13.94 -0.20
C LEU A 271 -8.38 -13.78 0.29
N GLY A 272 -9.34 -13.71 -0.65
CA GLY A 272 -10.76 -13.55 -0.36
C GLY A 272 -11.13 -12.14 0.08
N THR A 273 -12.30 -12.04 0.72
CA THR A 273 -12.91 -10.78 1.19
C THR A 273 -13.30 -10.88 2.66
N ILE A 274 -13.65 -9.76 3.28
CA ILE A 274 -14.36 -9.76 4.56
C ILE A 274 -15.66 -10.58 4.39
N PRO A 275 -16.11 -11.36 5.40
CA PRO A 275 -17.34 -12.13 5.30
C PRO A 275 -18.55 -11.27 4.87
N GLY A 276 -19.17 -11.65 3.75
CA GLY A 276 -20.29 -10.93 3.13
C GLY A 276 -19.88 -9.80 2.17
N GLY A 277 -18.60 -9.46 2.09
CA GLY A 277 -18.06 -8.54 1.08
C GLY A 277 -17.89 -9.20 -0.28
N THR A 278 -17.68 -8.37 -1.30
CA THR A 278 -17.51 -8.79 -2.70
C THR A 278 -16.23 -8.28 -3.33
N TYR A 279 -15.42 -7.52 -2.56
CA TYR A 279 -14.30 -6.77 -3.07
C TYR A 279 -13.23 -6.61 -1.98
N SER A 280 -11.97 -6.72 -2.36
CA SER A 280 -10.83 -6.46 -1.49
C SER A 280 -9.60 -6.07 -2.29
N ILE A 281 -8.70 -5.29 -1.68
CA ILE A 281 -7.37 -4.94 -2.21
C ILE A 281 -6.34 -5.07 -1.09
N ALA A 282 -5.16 -5.61 -1.41
CA ALA A 282 -3.99 -5.58 -0.53
C ALA A 282 -3.06 -4.44 -0.94
N PHE A 283 -2.62 -3.60 0.03
CA PHE A 283 -1.70 -2.49 -0.20
C PHE A 283 -0.34 -2.68 0.44
N GLY A 284 -0.25 -3.41 1.55
CA GLY A 284 1.00 -3.61 2.28
C GLY A 284 1.19 -5.04 2.73
N VAL A 285 2.45 -5.45 2.82
CA VAL A 285 2.87 -6.76 3.35
C VAL A 285 4.17 -6.60 4.14
N ASN A 286 4.25 -7.21 5.32
CA ASN A 286 5.49 -7.28 6.10
C ASN A 286 6.24 -8.60 5.90
N ASP A 287 7.41 -8.76 6.53
CA ASP A 287 8.24 -9.96 6.40
C ASP A 287 7.64 -11.21 7.07
N SER A 288 6.67 -11.05 7.96
CA SER A 288 5.87 -12.14 8.51
C SER A 288 4.66 -12.51 7.63
N SER A 289 4.55 -11.92 6.44
CA SER A 289 3.44 -12.08 5.49
C SER A 289 2.07 -11.69 6.08
N VAL A 290 2.04 -10.74 7.02
CA VAL A 290 0.82 -10.05 7.40
C VAL A 290 0.49 -9.08 6.27
N VAL A 291 -0.71 -9.16 5.72
CA VAL A 291 -1.17 -8.33 4.60
C VAL A 291 -2.24 -7.36 5.09
N VAL A 292 -2.15 -6.11 4.67
CA VAL A 292 -3.13 -5.07 5.00
C VAL A 292 -3.69 -4.41 3.75
N GLY A 293 -4.90 -3.85 3.88
CA GLY A 293 -5.55 -3.21 2.76
C GLY A 293 -6.96 -2.74 3.09
N TYR A 294 -7.88 -2.85 2.16
CA TYR A 294 -9.29 -2.61 2.42
C TYR A 294 -10.20 -3.57 1.66
N GLY A 295 -11.44 -3.65 2.11
CA GLY A 295 -12.50 -4.41 1.49
C GLY A 295 -13.86 -3.80 1.82
N ASN A 296 -14.93 -4.29 1.19
CA ASN A 296 -16.27 -3.83 1.51
C ASN A 296 -17.02 -4.82 2.40
N LEU A 297 -17.91 -4.29 3.21
CA LEU A 297 -18.95 -5.05 3.90
C LEU A 297 -20.13 -5.37 2.96
N SER A 298 -21.08 -6.18 3.42
CA SER A 298 -22.30 -6.52 2.65
C SER A 298 -23.19 -5.31 2.29
N ASN A 299 -23.06 -4.19 3.00
CA ASN A 299 -23.71 -2.91 2.73
C ASN A 299 -22.88 -1.96 1.85
N ASN A 300 -21.78 -2.45 1.25
CA ASN A 300 -20.77 -1.71 0.47
C ASN A 300 -19.96 -0.65 1.24
N ALA A 301 -20.04 -0.58 2.56
CA ALA A 301 -19.14 0.28 3.33
C ALA A 301 -17.69 -0.23 3.22
N ALA A 302 -16.75 0.67 2.96
CA ALA A 302 -15.32 0.35 2.89
C ALA A 302 -14.73 0.25 4.29
N HIS A 303 -14.04 -0.84 4.60
CA HIS A 303 -13.34 -1.08 5.85
C HIS A 303 -11.90 -1.51 5.62
N ALA A 304 -11.00 -1.01 6.47
CA ALA A 304 -9.61 -1.47 6.54
C ALA A 304 -9.53 -2.95 6.93
N THR A 305 -8.64 -3.68 6.28
CA THR A 305 -8.51 -5.13 6.46
C THR A 305 -7.11 -5.54 6.89
N VAL A 306 -7.03 -6.66 7.59
CA VAL A 306 -5.80 -7.43 7.80
C VAL A 306 -6.04 -8.88 7.41
N TRP A 307 -5.05 -9.47 6.74
CA TRP A 307 -5.05 -10.89 6.41
C TRP A 307 -3.80 -11.57 6.98
N THR A 308 -3.98 -12.78 7.50
CA THR A 308 -2.91 -13.68 7.91
C THR A 308 -3.20 -15.10 7.39
N SER A 309 -2.16 -15.93 7.22
CA SER A 309 -2.32 -17.30 6.76
C SER A 309 -3.17 -18.19 7.69
N THR A 310 -3.26 -17.84 8.97
CA THR A 310 -4.04 -18.59 9.98
C THR A 310 -5.41 -17.99 10.27
N GLY A 311 -5.54 -16.65 10.16
CA GLY A 311 -6.78 -15.92 10.50
C GLY A 311 -7.67 -15.58 9.29
N GLY A 312 -7.15 -15.70 8.06
CA GLY A 312 -7.84 -15.23 6.86
C GLY A 312 -8.01 -13.71 6.84
N MET A 313 -8.97 -13.23 6.03
CA MET A 313 -9.31 -11.81 5.91
C MET A 313 -10.19 -11.37 7.08
N GLN A 314 -9.77 -10.33 7.80
CA GLN A 314 -10.46 -9.77 8.96
C GLN A 314 -10.67 -8.27 8.79
N ASP A 315 -11.79 -7.77 9.34
CA ASP A 315 -12.08 -6.34 9.46
C ASP A 315 -11.32 -5.75 10.65
N LEU A 316 -10.41 -4.79 10.40
CA LEU A 316 -9.62 -4.13 11.45
C LEU A 316 -10.50 -3.36 12.45
N ASN A 317 -11.71 -2.94 12.07
CA ASN A 317 -12.65 -2.30 12.99
C ASN A 317 -13.12 -3.23 14.12
N SER A 318 -13.09 -4.54 13.90
CA SER A 318 -13.41 -5.53 14.94
C SER A 318 -12.25 -5.80 15.90
N LEU A 319 -11.05 -5.31 15.59
CA LEU A 319 -9.80 -5.59 16.31
C LEU A 319 -9.29 -4.38 17.12
N ILE A 320 -9.98 -3.25 17.07
CA ILE A 320 -9.72 -2.05 17.87
C ILE A 320 -10.79 -1.90 18.96
N PRO A 321 -10.57 -1.10 20.04
CA PRO A 321 -11.57 -0.85 21.06
C PRO A 321 -12.87 -0.29 20.48
N SER A 322 -14.00 -0.90 20.80
CA SER A 322 -15.34 -0.54 20.25
C SER A 322 -15.78 0.89 20.62
N ASN A 323 -15.20 1.48 21.67
CA ASN A 323 -15.44 2.85 22.10
C ASN A 323 -14.37 3.84 21.62
N SER A 324 -13.53 3.45 20.65
CA SER A 324 -12.45 4.30 20.10
C SER A 324 -12.97 5.54 19.34
N GLY A 325 -14.21 5.49 18.85
CA GLY A 325 -14.81 6.53 18.02
C GLY A 325 -14.30 6.55 16.57
N TRP A 326 -13.55 5.50 16.17
CA TRP A 326 -13.00 5.33 14.81
C TRP A 326 -13.87 4.43 13.94
N VAL A 327 -13.87 4.75 12.63
CA VAL A 327 -14.18 3.81 11.55
C VAL A 327 -12.98 3.78 10.62
N LEU A 328 -12.21 2.68 10.66
CA LEU A 328 -11.03 2.48 9.82
C LEU A 328 -11.47 2.13 8.41
N ILE A 329 -11.06 2.95 7.42
CA ILE A 329 -11.50 2.83 6.02
C ILE A 329 -10.47 2.08 5.19
N ASN A 330 -9.20 2.43 5.35
CA ASN A 330 -8.10 1.87 4.56
C ASN A 330 -6.85 1.67 5.42
N ALA A 331 -6.17 0.53 5.28
CA ALA A 331 -4.84 0.26 5.82
C ALA A 331 -3.85 0.23 4.65
N ASN A 332 -2.93 1.19 4.61
CA ASN A 332 -2.01 1.37 3.49
C ASN A 332 -0.69 0.61 3.68
N ALA A 333 -0.18 0.53 4.90
CA ALA A 333 1.12 -0.10 5.16
C ALA A 333 1.17 -0.79 6.52
N VAL A 334 2.04 -1.80 6.62
CA VAL A 334 2.35 -2.55 7.84
C VAL A 334 3.85 -2.76 7.95
N ASN A 335 4.44 -2.49 9.13
CA ASN A 335 5.85 -2.73 9.38
C ASN A 335 6.11 -4.12 10.01
N ASN A 336 7.38 -4.45 10.23
CA ASN A 336 7.78 -5.75 10.78
C ASN A 336 7.43 -5.94 12.26
N ALA A 337 7.13 -4.86 12.99
CA ALA A 337 6.56 -4.93 14.34
C ALA A 337 5.02 -5.16 14.33
N GLY A 338 4.40 -5.27 13.14
CA GLY A 338 2.95 -5.43 12.98
C GLY A 338 2.17 -4.13 13.21
N GLN A 339 2.83 -2.98 13.27
CA GLN A 339 2.15 -1.68 13.33
C GLN A 339 1.58 -1.33 11.95
N ILE A 340 0.37 -0.79 11.92
CA ILE A 340 -0.39 -0.52 10.69
C ILE A 340 -0.74 0.97 10.62
N THR A 341 -0.60 1.56 9.44
CA THR A 341 -1.05 2.93 9.16
C THR A 341 -2.01 2.98 7.98
N GLY A 342 -2.79 4.03 7.93
CA GLY A 342 -3.78 4.26 6.89
C GLY A 342 -4.61 5.50 7.21
N TYR A 343 -5.89 5.49 6.83
CA TYR A 343 -6.83 6.51 7.26
C TYR A 343 -8.19 5.91 7.66
N GLY A 344 -8.90 6.66 8.47
CA GLY A 344 -10.24 6.35 8.91
C GLY A 344 -10.97 7.61 9.33
N THR A 345 -12.28 7.52 9.60
CA THR A 345 -13.05 8.64 10.11
C THR A 345 -13.03 8.66 11.63
N LYS A 346 -12.84 9.86 12.18
CA LYS A 346 -12.98 10.16 13.61
C LYS A 346 -13.63 11.54 13.76
N GLY A 347 -14.72 11.61 14.49
CA GLY A 347 -15.44 12.88 14.67
C GLY A 347 -15.98 13.51 13.37
N GLY A 348 -16.10 12.75 12.28
CA GLY A 348 -16.61 13.21 10.98
C GLY A 348 -15.55 13.66 9.98
N SER A 349 -14.26 13.62 10.34
CA SER A 349 -13.13 13.92 9.46
C SER A 349 -12.25 12.69 9.22
N ASN A 350 -11.54 12.65 8.10
CA ASN A 350 -10.58 11.61 7.81
C ASN A 350 -9.24 11.95 8.47
N HIS A 351 -8.76 11.07 9.32
CA HIS A 351 -7.44 11.20 9.95
C HIS A 351 -6.57 9.98 9.67
N ALA A 352 -5.27 10.23 9.55
CA ALA A 352 -4.27 9.17 9.59
C ALA A 352 -4.24 8.55 10.98
N PHE A 353 -4.04 7.24 11.04
CA PHE A 353 -3.93 6.48 12.28
C PHE A 353 -2.65 5.66 12.35
N LEU A 354 -2.24 5.32 13.57
CA LEU A 354 -1.29 4.26 13.86
C LEU A 354 -1.97 3.20 14.74
N LEU A 355 -2.02 1.96 14.27
CA LEU A 355 -2.37 0.80 15.09
C LEU A 355 -1.09 0.12 15.58
N THR A 356 -1.08 -0.27 16.86
CA THR A 356 0.00 -1.06 17.46
C THR A 356 -0.57 -2.34 18.04
N PRO A 357 -0.01 -3.53 17.70
CA PRO A 357 -0.46 -4.80 18.27
C PRO A 357 -0.43 -4.80 19.80
N VAL A 358 -1.46 -5.38 20.42
CA VAL A 358 -1.49 -5.64 21.87
C VAL A 358 -0.94 -7.06 22.09
N ASN A 359 0.16 -7.16 22.80
CA ASN A 359 0.80 -8.44 23.16
C ASN A 359 0.10 -9.13 24.32
#